data_0629637255ca4ddd1102180a0e923f58
#
_entry.id   0629637255ca4ddd1102180a0e923f58
#
_cell.length_a   1.000
_cell.length_b   1.000
_cell.length_c   1.000
_cell.angle_alpha   90.00
_cell.angle_beta   90.00
_cell.angle_gamma   90.00
#
_symmetry.space_group_name_H-M   'P 1'
#
loop_
_entity.id
_entity.type
_entity.pdbx_description
1 polymer ?
#
loop_
_entity_poly.entity_id
_entity_poly.type
_entity_poly.pdbx_seq_one_letter_code
_entity_poly.pdbx_strand_id
1 'polypeptide(L)'
;MDLEIEKTYSELKAILLEKESKIVSEEPPNQILIEHGSLRGVTPKGAKKAVKYEISPHESGTRILSYSSISKDWANLTLWGNIIAGVVAAVFWWIAADMENLVANGTSGYWTWLANAFGYPDVQYVFFMINVTKALSIVLVITIILEILDVLIVHRMIDTFASETLEELAQKQP
;
A
#
# COMPACT_ATOMS: atom_id res chain seq x y z
N MET A 1 9.32 18.83 -36.56
CA MET A 1 9.09 17.69 -35.61
C MET A 1 10.47 17.18 -35.29
N ASP A 2 10.82 17.13 -34.04
CA ASP A 2 12.21 16.87 -33.61
C ASP A 2 12.44 15.34 -33.62
N LEU A 3 13.15 14.82 -34.60
CA LEU A 3 13.43 13.38 -34.79
C LEU A 3 14.07 12.75 -33.54
N GLU A 4 14.78 13.54 -32.75
CA GLU A 4 15.41 13.09 -31.51
C GLU A 4 14.39 12.84 -30.41
N ILE A 5 13.36 13.68 -30.28
CA ILE A 5 12.28 13.51 -29.30
C ILE A 5 11.44 12.26 -29.64
N GLU A 6 11.13 12.04 -30.91
CA GLU A 6 10.38 10.86 -31.35
C GLU A 6 11.16 9.56 -31.09
N LYS A 7 12.47 9.57 -31.31
CA LYS A 7 13.34 8.45 -31.00
C LYS A 7 13.37 8.17 -29.50
N THR A 8 13.61 9.20 -28.69
CA THR A 8 13.63 9.11 -27.22
C THR A 8 12.30 8.60 -26.67
N TYR A 9 11.18 9.13 -27.21
CA TYR A 9 9.84 8.67 -26.84
C TYR A 9 9.63 7.17 -27.14
N SER A 10 10.02 6.71 -28.33
CA SER A 10 9.85 5.34 -28.74
C SER A 10 10.71 4.36 -27.91
N GLU A 11 11.93 4.75 -27.58
CA GLU A 11 12.85 3.99 -26.73
C GLU A 11 12.33 3.90 -25.28
N LEU A 12 11.89 5.04 -24.71
CA LEU A 12 11.29 5.06 -23.38
C LEU A 12 10.05 4.18 -23.32
N LYS A 13 9.17 4.28 -24.32
CA LYS A 13 7.97 3.43 -24.41
C LYS A 13 8.31 1.95 -24.47
N ALA A 14 9.34 1.57 -25.23
CA ALA A 14 9.79 0.18 -25.32
C ALA A 14 10.30 -0.35 -23.96
N ILE A 15 11.11 0.42 -23.22
CA ILE A 15 11.59 0.07 -21.89
C ILE A 15 10.41 -0.11 -20.92
N LEU A 16 9.44 0.81 -20.95
CA LEU A 16 8.26 0.76 -20.06
C LEU A 16 7.41 -0.49 -20.33
N LEU A 17 7.25 -0.90 -21.58
CA LEU A 17 6.54 -2.13 -21.96
C LEU A 17 7.33 -3.38 -21.55
N GLU A 18 8.65 -3.38 -21.71
CA GLU A 18 9.53 -4.46 -21.25
C GLU A 18 9.45 -4.66 -19.73
N LYS A 19 9.28 -3.57 -18.96
CA LYS A 19 9.05 -3.58 -17.51
C LYS A 19 7.61 -3.89 -17.11
N GLU A 20 6.78 -4.38 -18.04
CA GLU A 20 5.37 -4.72 -17.80
C GLU A 20 4.53 -3.56 -17.23
N SER A 21 4.89 -2.32 -17.55
CA SER A 21 4.13 -1.15 -17.13
C SER A 21 2.90 -0.96 -17.99
N LYS A 22 1.78 -0.60 -17.37
CA LYS A 22 0.52 -0.31 -18.07
C LYS A 22 0.49 1.15 -18.48
N ILE A 23 0.44 1.43 -19.77
CA ILE A 23 0.21 2.79 -20.28
C ILE A 23 -1.25 3.17 -20.01
N VAL A 24 -1.45 4.26 -19.28
CA VAL A 24 -2.78 4.80 -18.92
C VAL A 24 -3.20 5.89 -19.89
N SER A 25 -2.26 6.76 -20.25
CA SER A 25 -2.47 7.85 -21.20
C SER A 25 -1.16 8.19 -21.87
N GLU A 26 -1.21 8.59 -23.13
CA GLU A 26 -0.04 9.06 -23.88
C GLU A 26 -0.41 10.22 -24.80
N GLU A 27 0.50 11.18 -24.93
CA GLU A 27 0.44 12.29 -25.88
C GLU A 27 1.79 12.33 -26.62
N PRO A 28 1.93 11.50 -27.69
CA PRO A 28 3.19 11.43 -28.42
C PRO A 28 3.56 12.73 -29.11
N PRO A 29 4.84 13.12 -29.12
CA PRO A 29 5.98 12.49 -28.47
C PRO A 29 6.30 13.08 -27.07
N ASN A 30 5.37 13.85 -26.46
CA ASN A 30 5.68 14.74 -25.36
C ASN A 30 5.39 14.14 -23.97
N GLN A 31 4.45 13.18 -23.87
CA GLN A 31 4.04 12.68 -22.57
C GLN A 31 3.65 11.21 -22.59
N ILE A 32 4.02 10.48 -21.52
CA ILE A 32 3.56 9.13 -21.21
C ILE A 32 3.18 9.08 -19.72
N LEU A 33 1.96 8.61 -19.42
CA LEU A 33 1.52 8.29 -18.08
C LEU A 33 1.35 6.78 -17.96
N ILE A 34 2.02 6.19 -17.00
CA ILE A 34 1.98 4.75 -16.74
C ILE A 34 1.51 4.43 -15.33
N GLU A 35 0.98 3.22 -15.16
CA GLU A 35 0.87 2.53 -13.88
C GLU A 35 1.82 1.34 -13.86
N HIS A 36 2.58 1.18 -12.76
CA HIS A 36 3.48 0.06 -12.54
C HIS A 36 3.29 -0.50 -11.14
N GLY A 37 3.42 -1.84 -10.98
CA GLY A 37 3.20 -2.55 -9.73
C GLY A 37 1.78 -3.09 -9.58
N SER A 38 1.45 -3.60 -8.40
CA SER A 38 0.20 -4.30 -8.12
C SER A 38 -0.53 -3.66 -6.93
N LEU A 39 -1.87 -3.74 -6.94
CA LEU A 39 -2.72 -3.37 -5.79
C LEU A 39 -2.43 -4.23 -4.54
N ARG A 40 -1.94 -5.45 -4.73
CA ARG A 40 -1.54 -6.37 -3.66
C ARG A 40 -0.04 -6.31 -3.36
N GLY A 41 0.68 -5.41 -4.01
CA GLY A 41 2.10 -5.23 -3.76
C GLY A 41 2.34 -4.61 -2.39
N VAL A 42 2.88 -5.38 -1.45
CA VAL A 42 3.21 -4.97 -0.09
C VAL A 42 4.67 -4.53 0.07
N THR A 43 5.42 -4.50 -1.02
CA THR A 43 6.81 -4.04 -1.02
C THR A 43 6.95 -2.72 -1.76
N PRO A 44 7.95 -1.89 -1.44
CA PRO A 44 8.19 -0.63 -2.13
C PRO A 44 8.32 -0.76 -3.65
N LYS A 45 8.90 -1.88 -4.13
CA LYS A 45 9.00 -2.18 -5.56
C LYS A 45 7.68 -2.65 -6.16
N GLY A 46 6.89 -3.42 -5.40
CA GLY A 46 5.64 -4.02 -5.85
C GLY A 46 4.40 -3.13 -5.70
N ALA A 47 4.45 -2.10 -4.86
CA ALA A 47 3.33 -1.18 -4.64
C ALA A 47 2.92 -0.47 -5.94
N LYS A 48 1.61 -0.37 -6.18
CA LYS A 48 1.09 0.28 -7.39
C LYS A 48 1.36 1.78 -7.37
N LYS A 49 2.12 2.25 -8.36
CA LYS A 49 2.50 3.64 -8.56
C LYS A 49 2.09 4.14 -9.95
N ALA A 50 1.85 5.43 -10.05
CA ALA A 50 1.65 6.13 -11.30
C ALA A 50 2.88 7.01 -11.57
N VAL A 51 3.46 6.91 -12.77
CA VAL A 51 4.59 7.74 -13.18
C VAL A 51 4.24 8.45 -14.49
N LYS A 52 4.40 9.78 -14.45
CA LYS A 52 4.23 10.65 -15.60
C LYS A 52 5.61 11.03 -16.10
N TYR A 53 5.91 10.78 -17.36
CA TYR A 53 7.10 11.25 -18.03
C TYR A 53 6.70 12.37 -18.99
N GLU A 54 7.40 13.51 -18.89
CA GLU A 54 7.26 14.65 -19.80
C GLU A 54 8.58 14.81 -20.58
N ILE A 55 8.47 14.77 -21.91
CA ILE A 55 9.59 14.84 -22.82
C ILE A 55 9.53 16.17 -23.54
N SER A 56 10.58 16.95 -23.47
CA SER A 56 10.67 18.29 -24.06
C SER A 56 12.02 18.52 -24.74
N PRO A 57 12.06 19.37 -25.78
CA PRO A 57 13.31 19.76 -26.39
C PRO A 57 14.17 20.60 -25.43
N HIS A 58 15.46 20.41 -25.47
CA HIS A 58 16.43 21.18 -24.71
C HIS A 58 17.58 21.64 -25.67
N GLU A 59 18.30 22.72 -25.33
CA GLU A 59 19.33 23.30 -26.18
C GLU A 59 20.41 22.30 -26.68
N SER A 60 20.67 21.24 -25.91
CA SER A 60 21.66 20.19 -26.21
C SER A 60 21.08 18.80 -26.36
N GLY A 61 19.77 18.67 -26.65
CA GLY A 61 19.12 17.36 -26.81
C GLY A 61 17.71 17.30 -26.25
N THR A 62 17.35 16.18 -25.61
CA THR A 62 16.01 15.95 -25.07
C THR A 62 16.04 15.95 -23.54
N ARG A 63 15.16 16.72 -22.92
CA ARG A 63 14.95 16.75 -21.47
C ARG A 63 13.75 15.89 -21.11
N ILE A 64 13.93 14.97 -20.14
CA ILE A 64 12.86 14.15 -19.59
C ILE A 64 12.68 14.50 -18.12
N LEU A 65 11.43 14.83 -17.75
CA LEU A 65 11.02 15.01 -16.36
C LEU A 65 10.10 13.85 -15.98
N SER A 66 10.33 13.27 -14.81
CA SER A 66 9.47 12.22 -14.26
C SER A 66 8.80 12.70 -12.99
N TYR A 67 7.51 12.40 -12.86
CA TYR A 67 6.70 12.69 -11.67
C TYR A 67 6.07 11.40 -11.20
N SER A 68 6.53 10.91 -10.06
CA SER A 68 6.03 9.67 -9.46
C SER A 68 5.01 9.98 -8.37
N SER A 69 3.95 9.20 -8.32
CA SER A 69 2.93 9.25 -7.27
C SER A 69 2.42 7.86 -6.92
N ILE A 70 1.97 7.67 -5.68
CA ILE A 70 1.27 6.46 -5.29
C ILE A 70 -0.05 6.41 -6.04
N SER A 71 -0.42 5.24 -6.59
CA SER A 71 -1.73 5.06 -7.22
C SER A 71 -2.85 5.31 -6.22
N LYS A 72 -3.86 6.10 -6.62
CA LYS A 72 -5.03 6.40 -5.78
C LYS A 72 -5.75 5.14 -5.31
N ASP A 73 -5.83 4.13 -6.17
CA ASP A 73 -6.49 2.87 -5.84
C ASP A 73 -5.74 2.12 -4.73
N TRP A 74 -4.40 2.08 -4.80
CA TRP A 74 -3.57 1.45 -3.77
C TRP A 74 -3.67 2.21 -2.45
N ALA A 75 -3.55 3.54 -2.49
CA ALA A 75 -3.68 4.39 -1.31
C ALA A 75 -5.04 4.24 -0.62
N ASN A 76 -6.14 4.20 -1.40
CA ASN A 76 -7.49 4.01 -0.87
C ASN A 76 -7.66 2.62 -0.26
N LEU A 77 -7.17 1.56 -0.92
CA LEU A 77 -7.26 0.19 -0.42
C LEU A 77 -6.54 0.05 0.93
N THR A 78 -5.32 0.58 1.03
CA THR A 78 -4.53 0.57 2.27
C THR A 78 -5.22 1.38 3.37
N LEU A 79 -5.73 2.58 3.06
CA LEU A 79 -6.43 3.41 4.04
C LEU A 79 -7.67 2.70 4.60
N TRP A 80 -8.54 2.18 3.74
CA TRP A 80 -9.75 1.49 4.17
C TRP A 80 -9.45 0.18 4.89
N GLY A 81 -8.43 -0.57 4.46
CA GLY A 81 -7.94 -1.76 5.14
C GLY A 81 -7.53 -1.46 6.58
N ASN A 82 -6.75 -0.40 6.79
CA ASN A 82 -6.31 0.03 8.12
C ASN A 82 -7.48 0.51 9.00
N ILE A 83 -8.43 1.25 8.44
CA ILE A 83 -9.63 1.70 9.18
C ILE A 83 -10.43 0.49 9.66
N ILE A 84 -10.71 -0.46 8.78
CA ILE A 84 -11.47 -1.67 9.12
C ILE A 84 -10.72 -2.50 10.17
N ALA A 85 -9.41 -2.71 9.99
CA ALA A 85 -8.58 -3.44 10.96
C ALA A 85 -8.58 -2.76 12.33
N GLY A 86 -8.52 -1.43 12.38
CA GLY A 86 -8.58 -0.65 13.61
C GLY A 86 -9.92 -0.79 14.34
N VAL A 87 -11.03 -0.73 13.61
CA VAL A 87 -12.37 -0.96 14.19
C VAL A 87 -12.49 -2.36 14.74
N VAL A 88 -12.05 -3.39 14.00
CA VAL A 88 -12.09 -4.78 14.45
C VAL A 88 -11.20 -5.01 15.67
N ALA A 89 -10.00 -4.40 15.70
CA ALA A 89 -9.11 -4.47 16.87
C ALA A 89 -9.77 -3.85 18.12
N ALA A 90 -10.42 -2.69 17.98
CA ALA A 90 -11.14 -2.04 19.08
C ALA A 90 -12.31 -2.89 19.59
N VAL A 91 -13.07 -3.51 18.68
CA VAL A 91 -14.17 -4.40 19.06
C VAL A 91 -13.64 -5.64 19.80
N PHE A 92 -12.56 -6.27 19.32
CA PHE A 92 -11.96 -7.41 20.01
C PHE A 92 -11.45 -7.04 21.40
N TRP A 93 -10.83 -5.87 21.53
CA TRP A 93 -10.40 -5.37 22.83
C TRP A 93 -11.57 -5.14 23.79
N TRP A 94 -12.66 -4.56 23.29
CA TRP A 94 -13.89 -4.35 24.07
C TRP A 94 -14.54 -5.66 24.51
N ILE A 95 -14.64 -6.66 23.60
CA ILE A 95 -15.14 -8.02 23.93
C ILE A 95 -14.31 -8.61 25.08
N ALA A 96 -12.97 -8.54 24.97
CA ALA A 96 -12.10 -9.08 26.01
C ALA A 96 -12.28 -8.36 27.35
N ALA A 97 -12.39 -7.03 27.34
CA ALA A 97 -12.58 -6.23 28.55
C ALA A 97 -13.92 -6.52 29.26
N ASP A 98 -15.00 -6.68 28.49
CA ASP A 98 -16.32 -7.04 29.07
C ASP A 98 -16.30 -8.41 29.71
N MET A 99 -15.70 -9.42 29.05
CA MET A 99 -15.56 -10.75 29.61
C MET A 99 -14.65 -10.78 30.84
N GLU A 100 -13.55 -10.00 30.84
CA GLU A 100 -12.63 -9.88 31.96
C GLU A 100 -13.33 -9.25 33.18
N ASN A 101 -14.13 -8.20 32.97
CA ASN A 101 -14.92 -7.56 34.03
C ASN A 101 -15.97 -8.50 34.62
N LEU A 102 -16.61 -9.34 33.81
CA LEU A 102 -17.53 -10.36 34.30
C LEU A 102 -16.82 -11.36 35.22
N VAL A 103 -15.67 -11.88 34.80
CA VAL A 103 -14.93 -12.89 35.58
C VAL A 103 -14.32 -12.31 36.84
N ALA A 104 -13.78 -11.07 36.78
CA ALA A 104 -13.08 -10.44 37.90
C ALA A 104 -14.04 -9.82 38.91
N ASN A 105 -15.11 -9.19 38.48
CA ASN A 105 -15.96 -8.32 39.28
C ASN A 105 -17.45 -8.74 39.29
N GLY A 106 -17.83 -9.74 38.52
CA GLY A 106 -19.24 -10.15 38.34
C GLY A 106 -20.06 -9.08 37.56
N THR A 107 -19.40 -8.12 36.91
CA THR A 107 -20.09 -7.02 36.24
C THR A 107 -20.45 -7.40 34.81
N SER A 108 -21.73 -7.32 34.45
CA SER A 108 -22.20 -7.62 33.10
C SER A 108 -22.02 -6.44 32.17
N GLY A 109 -21.39 -6.66 31.01
CA GLY A 109 -21.26 -5.72 29.89
C GLY A 109 -22.04 -6.22 28.66
N TYR A 110 -21.93 -5.50 27.55
CA TYR A 110 -22.63 -5.82 26.31
C TYR A 110 -22.26 -7.22 25.75
N TRP A 111 -20.99 -7.60 25.86
CA TRP A 111 -20.45 -8.85 25.31
C TRP A 111 -20.45 -10.05 26.28
N THR A 112 -20.97 -9.89 27.49
CA THR A 112 -20.95 -10.94 28.52
C THR A 112 -21.72 -12.21 28.13
N TRP A 113 -22.68 -12.10 27.20
CA TRP A 113 -23.36 -13.27 26.62
C TRP A 113 -22.41 -14.23 25.91
N LEU A 114 -21.29 -13.75 25.36
CA LEU A 114 -20.24 -14.59 24.79
C LEU A 114 -19.57 -15.46 25.85
N ALA A 115 -19.35 -14.93 27.06
CA ALA A 115 -18.80 -15.72 28.16
C ALA A 115 -19.70 -16.95 28.47
N ASN A 116 -21.01 -16.73 28.46
CA ASN A 116 -21.97 -17.86 28.65
C ASN A 116 -21.88 -18.85 27.49
N ALA A 117 -21.73 -18.40 26.26
CA ALA A 117 -21.56 -19.26 25.08
C ALA A 117 -20.25 -20.07 25.15
N PHE A 118 -19.22 -19.54 25.82
CA PHE A 118 -17.91 -20.19 26.04
C PHE A 118 -17.83 -20.98 27.35
N GLY A 119 -18.97 -21.25 28.02
CA GLY A 119 -19.04 -22.19 29.13
C GLY A 119 -18.99 -21.56 30.52
N TYR A 120 -19.19 -20.22 30.67
CA TYR A 120 -19.34 -19.63 31.99
C TYR A 120 -20.45 -20.35 32.77
N PRO A 121 -20.21 -20.75 34.05
CA PRO A 121 -19.17 -20.27 34.97
C PRO A 121 -17.82 -21.01 34.94
N ASP A 122 -17.51 -21.86 33.97
CA ASP A 122 -16.17 -22.41 33.83
C ASP A 122 -15.21 -21.31 33.35
N VAL A 123 -14.56 -20.66 34.31
CA VAL A 123 -13.69 -19.51 34.08
C VAL A 123 -12.46 -19.85 33.26
N GLN A 124 -12.02 -21.11 33.19
CA GLN A 124 -10.82 -21.49 32.44
C GLN A 124 -10.98 -21.26 30.94
N TYR A 125 -12.13 -21.68 30.38
CA TYR A 125 -12.43 -21.44 28.97
C TYR A 125 -12.63 -19.95 28.66
N VAL A 126 -13.30 -19.22 29.57
CA VAL A 126 -13.48 -17.77 29.40
C VAL A 126 -12.16 -17.04 29.40
N PHE A 127 -11.21 -17.36 30.29
CA PHE A 127 -9.87 -16.79 30.30
C PHE A 127 -9.09 -17.10 29.02
N PHE A 128 -9.19 -18.33 28.51
CA PHE A 128 -8.59 -18.67 27.22
C PHE A 128 -9.12 -17.78 26.11
N MET A 129 -10.43 -17.59 26.02
CA MET A 129 -11.06 -16.73 25.00
C MET A 129 -10.69 -15.26 25.15
N ILE A 130 -10.60 -14.74 26.40
CA ILE A 130 -10.11 -13.38 26.69
C ILE A 130 -8.71 -13.19 26.10
N ASN A 131 -7.80 -14.13 26.37
CA ASN A 131 -6.42 -14.05 25.92
C ASN A 131 -6.31 -14.14 24.40
N VAL A 132 -7.08 -15.04 23.74
CA VAL A 132 -7.13 -15.15 22.27
C VAL A 132 -7.63 -13.85 21.65
N THR A 133 -8.71 -13.28 22.18
CA THR A 133 -9.31 -12.05 21.65
C THR A 133 -8.36 -10.85 21.83
N LYS A 134 -7.69 -10.72 22.98
CA LYS A 134 -6.64 -9.72 23.21
C LYS A 134 -5.47 -9.91 22.24
N ALA A 135 -5.00 -11.15 22.05
CA ALA A 135 -3.91 -11.43 21.13
C ALA A 135 -4.27 -11.06 19.68
N LEU A 136 -5.47 -11.37 19.21
CA LEU A 136 -5.95 -10.97 17.90
C LEU A 136 -6.01 -9.45 17.74
N SER A 137 -6.50 -8.73 18.77
CA SER A 137 -6.49 -7.27 18.75
C SER A 137 -5.07 -6.71 18.63
N ILE A 138 -4.12 -7.23 19.41
CA ILE A 138 -2.71 -6.80 19.37
C ILE A 138 -2.09 -7.08 17.99
N VAL A 139 -2.32 -8.26 17.42
CA VAL A 139 -1.82 -8.62 16.08
C VAL A 139 -2.36 -7.65 15.02
N LEU A 140 -3.64 -7.29 15.06
CA LEU A 140 -4.21 -6.30 14.15
C LEU A 140 -3.55 -4.93 14.29
N VAL A 141 -3.32 -4.47 15.52
CA VAL A 141 -2.61 -3.19 15.76
C VAL A 141 -1.18 -3.22 15.22
N ILE A 142 -0.46 -4.32 15.44
CA ILE A 142 0.89 -4.49 14.90
C ILE A 142 0.86 -4.46 13.36
N THR A 143 -0.10 -5.13 12.74
CA THR A 143 -0.27 -5.15 11.28
C THR A 143 -0.49 -3.73 10.75
N ILE A 144 -1.36 -2.93 11.39
CA ILE A 144 -1.59 -1.53 11.02
C ILE A 144 -0.29 -0.72 11.09
N ILE A 145 0.49 -0.89 12.17
CA ILE A 145 1.77 -0.19 12.33
C ILE A 145 2.74 -0.56 11.20
N LEU A 146 2.84 -1.86 10.87
CA LEU A 146 3.70 -2.34 9.78
C LEU A 146 3.26 -1.80 8.42
N GLU A 147 1.95 -1.75 8.14
CA GLU A 147 1.43 -1.15 6.91
C GLU A 147 1.71 0.36 6.82
N ILE A 148 1.58 1.10 7.92
CA ILE A 148 1.94 2.53 7.97
C ILE A 148 3.43 2.72 7.66
N LEU A 149 4.30 1.89 8.24
CA LEU A 149 5.73 1.93 7.94
C LEU A 149 6.02 1.60 6.48
N ASP A 150 5.32 0.61 5.90
CA ASP A 150 5.46 0.28 4.48
C ASP A 150 5.05 1.45 3.58
N VAL A 151 3.93 2.12 3.87
CA VAL A 151 3.52 3.34 3.14
C VAL A 151 4.59 4.42 3.19
N LEU A 152 5.22 4.64 4.35
CA LEU A 152 6.30 5.64 4.49
C LEU A 152 7.54 5.25 3.66
N ILE A 153 7.89 3.97 3.63
CA ILE A 153 9.01 3.46 2.83
C ILE A 153 8.69 3.59 1.34
N VAL A 154 7.48 3.18 0.92
CA VAL A 154 7.02 3.33 -0.47
C VAL A 154 7.08 4.78 -0.90
N HIS A 155 6.64 5.72 -0.05
CA HIS A 155 6.68 7.15 -0.37
C HIS A 155 8.11 7.66 -0.55
N ARG A 156 9.07 7.20 0.27
CA ARG A 156 10.49 7.57 0.14
C ARG A 156 11.16 6.99 -1.10
N MET A 157 10.72 5.82 -1.54
CA MET A 157 11.31 5.10 -2.66
C MET A 157 10.50 5.23 -3.96
N ILE A 158 9.52 6.15 -3.99
CA ILE A 158 8.57 6.25 -5.11
C ILE A 158 9.26 6.58 -6.43
N ASP A 159 10.34 7.35 -6.38
CA ASP A 159 11.08 7.80 -7.57
C ASP A 159 12.10 6.77 -8.09
N THR A 160 12.38 5.70 -7.31
CA THR A 160 13.39 4.70 -7.67
C THR A 160 13.10 4.05 -9.02
N PHE A 161 11.83 3.70 -9.30
CA PHE A 161 11.45 3.11 -10.57
C PHE A 161 11.68 4.07 -11.76
N ALA A 162 11.35 5.35 -11.57
CA ALA A 162 11.52 6.35 -12.60
C ALA A 162 13.00 6.61 -12.88
N SER A 163 13.83 6.73 -11.84
CA SER A 163 15.28 6.92 -11.99
C SER A 163 15.96 5.71 -12.64
N GLU A 164 15.65 4.48 -12.21
CA GLU A 164 16.17 3.26 -12.84
C GLU A 164 15.78 3.17 -14.34
N THR A 165 14.58 3.64 -14.70
CA THR A 165 14.12 3.64 -16.09
C THR A 165 14.85 4.69 -16.94
N LEU A 166 15.09 5.88 -16.37
CA LEU A 166 15.84 6.94 -17.05
C LEU A 166 17.33 6.61 -17.19
N GLU A 167 17.93 5.96 -16.20
CA GLU A 167 19.31 5.47 -16.28
C GLU A 167 19.45 4.42 -17.38
N GLU A 168 18.52 3.47 -17.51
CA GLU A 168 18.51 2.48 -18.57
C GLU A 168 18.37 3.13 -19.96
N LEU A 169 17.49 4.13 -20.08
CA LEU A 169 17.33 4.89 -21.31
C LEU A 169 18.64 5.62 -21.68
N ALA A 170 19.30 6.25 -20.71
CA ALA A 170 20.57 6.92 -20.94
C ALA A 170 21.69 5.97 -21.37
N GLN A 171 21.68 4.72 -20.94
CA GLN A 171 22.65 3.69 -21.37
C GLN A 171 22.41 3.19 -22.80
N LYS A 172 21.18 3.28 -23.30
CA LYS A 172 20.82 2.88 -24.68
C LYS A 172 21.05 3.99 -25.72
N GLN A 173 21.25 5.22 -25.24
CA GLN A 173 21.59 6.36 -26.12
C GLN A 173 23.13 6.48 -26.22
N PRO A 174 23.70 6.37 -27.43
CA PRO A 174 25.15 6.44 -27.65
C PRO A 174 25.75 7.81 -27.38
#